data_bf4c8e54b1895d92ea876977d0ce4f60
#
_entry.id   bf4c8e54b1895d92ea876977d0ce4f60
#
_cell.length_a   1.000
_cell.length_b   1.000
_cell.length_c   1.000
_cell.angle_alpha   90.00
_cell.angle_beta   90.00
_cell.angle_gamma   90.00
#
_symmetry.space_group_name_H-M   'P 1'
#
loop_
_entity.id
_entity.type
_entity.pdbx_description
1 polymer ?
#
loop_
_entity_poly.entity_id
_entity_poly.type
_entity_poly.pdbx_seq_one_letter_code
_entity_poly.pdbx_strand_id
1 'polypeptide(L)'
;MNSIEIARKMEADAIDFYTEAANNTNYPAGKKMFEVIIVDEKRHLAIIDKLIAESDIHMEDTHPLNNIKTVFEEMKDQMMEKVAATDDELEAFKIAMQMEKEGIEFYRKLLAGTENEKEKAFFEKLIREERAHYEIFANTYSFINDTGNWFMWEEHSIVEG
;
A
#
# COMPACT_ATOMS: atom_id res chain seq x y z
N MET A 1 -17.47 -17.93 5.15
CA MET A 1 -16.98 -16.59 4.74
C MET A 1 -16.90 -16.56 3.23
N ASN A 2 -17.60 -15.65 2.58
CA ASN A 2 -17.56 -15.51 1.12
C ASN A 2 -16.33 -14.70 0.68
N SER A 3 -16.11 -14.62 -0.64
CA SER A 3 -14.93 -13.95 -1.20
C SER A 3 -14.82 -12.48 -0.81
N ILE A 4 -15.93 -11.77 -0.74
CA ILE A 4 -15.92 -10.35 -0.37
C ILE A 4 -15.58 -10.17 1.11
N GLU A 5 -16.09 -11.05 1.97
CA GLU A 5 -15.74 -11.04 3.39
C GLU A 5 -14.26 -11.36 3.62
N ILE A 6 -13.68 -12.25 2.79
CA ILE A 6 -12.25 -12.53 2.83
C ILE A 6 -11.46 -11.28 2.42
N ALA A 7 -11.89 -10.60 1.36
CA ALA A 7 -11.28 -9.35 0.93
C ALA A 7 -11.30 -8.31 2.06
N ARG A 8 -12.46 -8.18 2.74
CA ARG A 8 -12.60 -7.26 3.87
C ARG A 8 -11.58 -7.57 4.97
N LYS A 9 -11.44 -8.85 5.30
CA LYS A 9 -10.47 -9.29 6.32
C LYS A 9 -9.04 -8.98 5.89
N MET A 10 -8.70 -9.20 4.62
CA MET A 10 -7.37 -8.89 4.10
C MET A 10 -7.03 -7.41 4.22
N GLU A 11 -7.97 -6.52 3.88
CA GLU A 11 -7.77 -5.08 4.01
C GLU A 11 -7.62 -4.67 5.48
N ALA A 12 -8.46 -5.22 6.36
CA ALA A 12 -8.38 -4.93 7.80
C ALA A 12 -7.06 -5.39 8.39
N ASP A 13 -6.59 -6.58 8.02
CA ASP A 13 -5.32 -7.12 8.49
C ASP A 13 -4.14 -6.26 7.98
N ALA A 14 -4.21 -5.79 6.74
CA ALA A 14 -3.21 -4.89 6.17
C ALA A 14 -3.15 -3.56 6.94
N ILE A 15 -4.31 -2.97 7.24
CA ILE A 15 -4.38 -1.73 8.02
C ILE A 15 -3.71 -1.91 9.39
N ASP A 16 -4.02 -3.01 10.08
CA ASP A 16 -3.44 -3.31 11.39
C ASP A 16 -1.92 -3.46 11.31
N PHE A 17 -1.45 -4.22 10.31
CA PHE A 17 -0.03 -4.45 10.12
C PHE A 17 0.72 -3.15 9.79
N TYR A 18 0.20 -2.35 8.86
CA TYR A 18 0.86 -1.10 8.47
C TYR A 18 0.81 -0.06 9.57
N THR A 19 -0.24 -0.06 10.40
CA THR A 19 -0.32 0.81 11.57
C THR A 19 0.80 0.48 12.57
N GLU A 20 1.01 -0.81 12.84
CA GLU A 20 2.09 -1.25 13.70
C GLU A 20 3.46 -0.90 13.11
N ALA A 21 3.65 -1.13 11.82
CA ALA A 21 4.88 -0.77 11.12
C ALA A 21 5.16 0.73 11.21
N ALA A 22 4.13 1.57 11.01
CA ALA A 22 4.25 3.02 11.13
C ALA A 22 4.66 3.45 12.54
N ASN A 23 4.13 2.78 13.56
CA ASN A 23 4.44 3.10 14.95
C ASN A 23 5.84 2.64 15.36
N ASN A 24 6.37 1.62 14.72
CA ASN A 24 7.66 1.02 15.06
C ASN A 24 8.84 1.56 14.26
N THR A 25 8.60 2.28 13.17
CA THR A 25 9.69 2.86 12.40
C THR A 25 10.25 4.10 13.08
N ASN A 26 11.57 4.24 13.07
CA ASN A 26 12.26 5.39 13.60
C ASN A 26 12.44 6.51 12.57
N TYR A 27 12.10 6.23 11.31
CA TYR A 27 12.30 7.19 10.23
C TYR A 27 10.98 7.92 9.94
N PRO A 28 10.90 9.25 10.17
CA PRO A 28 9.64 9.99 10.01
C PRO A 28 9.02 9.89 8.61
N ALA A 29 9.84 9.90 7.56
CA ALA A 29 9.33 9.75 6.19
C ALA A 29 8.76 8.35 5.96
N GLY A 30 9.38 7.32 6.52
CA GLY A 30 8.86 5.95 6.47
C GLY A 30 7.52 5.81 7.17
N LYS A 31 7.39 6.46 8.33
CA LYS A 31 6.11 6.50 9.05
C LYS A 31 5.01 7.13 8.19
N LYS A 32 5.30 8.27 7.56
CA LYS A 32 4.35 8.95 6.67
C LYS A 32 3.98 8.11 5.47
N MET A 33 4.93 7.37 4.93
CA MET A 33 4.67 6.45 3.81
C MET A 33 3.63 5.40 4.20
N PHE A 34 3.80 4.73 5.34
CA PHE A 34 2.81 3.77 5.82
C PHE A 34 1.46 4.43 6.09
N GLU A 35 1.44 5.63 6.69
CA GLU A 35 0.20 6.34 6.98
C GLU A 35 -0.59 6.66 5.71
N VAL A 36 0.07 7.06 4.63
CA VAL A 36 -0.57 7.34 3.35
C VAL A 36 -1.18 6.07 2.75
N ILE A 37 -0.47 4.96 2.83
CA ILE A 37 -0.97 3.67 2.33
C ILE A 37 -2.17 3.21 3.18
N ILE A 38 -2.12 3.40 4.49
CA ILE A 38 -3.24 3.09 5.38
C ILE A 38 -4.52 3.84 4.96
N VAL A 39 -4.40 5.10 4.57
CA VAL A 39 -5.56 5.88 4.07
C VAL A 39 -6.19 5.21 2.86
N ASP A 40 -5.38 4.73 1.92
CA ASP A 40 -5.86 4.00 0.75
C ASP A 40 -6.56 2.69 1.16
N GLU A 41 -5.94 1.91 2.06
CA GLU A 41 -6.52 0.65 2.53
C GLU A 41 -7.87 0.86 3.26
N LYS A 42 -7.99 1.94 4.04
CA LYS A 42 -9.25 2.29 4.69
C LYS A 42 -10.33 2.65 3.68
N ARG A 43 -9.95 3.32 2.59
CA ARG A 43 -10.87 3.63 1.49
C ARG A 43 -11.35 2.35 0.80
N HIS A 44 -10.43 1.41 0.54
CA HIS A 44 -10.78 0.09 0.00
C HIS A 44 -11.76 -0.64 0.90
N LEU A 45 -11.49 -0.64 2.20
CA LEU A 45 -12.35 -1.29 3.19
C LEU A 45 -13.76 -0.69 3.19
N ALA A 46 -13.88 0.64 3.13
CA ALA A 46 -15.17 1.31 3.08
C ALA A 46 -15.98 0.93 1.84
N ILE A 47 -15.32 0.80 0.68
CA ILE A 47 -15.98 0.39 -0.56
C ILE A 47 -16.41 -1.08 -0.49
N ILE A 48 -15.57 -1.94 0.08
CA ILE A 48 -15.91 -3.35 0.30
C ILE A 48 -17.13 -3.47 1.22
N ASP A 49 -17.21 -2.66 2.26
CA ASP A 49 -18.38 -2.63 3.16
C ASP A 49 -19.66 -2.24 2.41
N LYS A 50 -19.55 -1.32 1.44
CA LYS A 50 -20.68 -0.97 0.57
C LYS A 50 -21.08 -2.13 -0.34
N LEU A 51 -20.12 -2.88 -0.86
CA LEU A 51 -20.40 -4.09 -1.65
C LEU A 51 -21.15 -5.13 -0.84
N ILE A 52 -20.72 -5.35 0.40
CA ILE A 52 -21.37 -6.30 1.31
C ILE A 52 -22.81 -5.88 1.59
N ALA A 53 -23.05 -4.59 1.75
CA ALA A 53 -24.37 -4.04 2.00
C ALA A 53 -25.24 -3.90 0.74
N GLU A 54 -24.73 -4.32 -0.42
CA GLU A 54 -25.39 -4.19 -1.72
C GLU A 54 -25.74 -2.72 -2.08
N SER A 55 -24.94 -1.79 -1.59
CA SER A 55 -25.10 -0.36 -1.84
C SER A 55 -24.38 0.04 -3.14
N ASP A 56 -24.72 1.24 -3.66
CA ASP A 56 -23.99 1.78 -4.82
C ASP A 56 -22.53 2.05 -4.48
N ILE A 57 -21.65 1.63 -5.41
CA ILE A 57 -20.22 1.82 -5.29
C ILE A 57 -19.87 3.16 -5.93
N HIS A 58 -19.21 4.03 -5.16
CA HIS A 58 -18.62 5.25 -5.67
C HIS A 58 -17.09 5.12 -5.62
N MET A 59 -16.45 5.30 -6.78
CA MET A 59 -14.99 5.20 -6.88
C MET A 59 -14.40 6.58 -7.12
N GLU A 60 -13.47 6.95 -6.24
CA GLU A 60 -12.71 8.18 -6.41
C GLU A 60 -11.55 7.96 -7.37
N ASP A 61 -11.29 8.97 -8.20
CA ASP A 61 -10.17 8.93 -9.12
C ASP A 61 -8.90 9.42 -8.43
N THR A 62 -8.35 8.57 -7.57
CA THR A 62 -7.13 8.85 -6.83
C THR A 62 -6.03 7.87 -7.24
N HIS A 63 -4.78 8.32 -7.14
CA HIS A 63 -3.64 7.48 -7.43
C HIS A 63 -2.66 7.52 -6.24
N PRO A 64 -2.33 6.35 -5.63
CA PRO A 64 -1.46 6.31 -4.44
C PRO A 64 -0.11 6.99 -4.62
N LEU A 65 0.50 6.86 -5.81
CA LEU A 65 1.79 7.48 -6.10
C LEU A 65 1.76 9.01 -5.96
N ASN A 66 0.64 9.66 -6.27
CA ASN A 66 0.52 11.11 -6.11
C ASN A 66 0.61 11.52 -4.65
N ASN A 67 -0.02 10.77 -3.76
CA ASN A 67 0.03 11.00 -2.33
C ASN A 67 1.44 10.78 -1.77
N ILE A 68 2.12 9.74 -2.23
CA ILE A 68 3.49 9.43 -1.84
C ILE A 68 4.45 10.53 -2.33
N LYS A 69 4.29 11.00 -3.58
CA LYS A 69 5.10 12.10 -4.11
C LYS A 69 4.98 13.35 -3.25
N THR A 70 3.77 13.69 -2.82
CA THR A 70 3.53 14.85 -1.95
C THR A 70 4.27 14.69 -0.63
N VAL A 71 4.20 13.51 0.00
CA VAL A 71 4.94 13.23 1.23
C VAL A 71 6.44 13.39 1.01
N PHE A 72 6.97 12.85 -0.08
CA PHE A 72 8.39 12.94 -0.39
C PHE A 72 8.84 14.38 -0.62
N GLU A 73 8.04 15.18 -1.31
CA GLU A 73 8.34 16.59 -1.53
C GLU A 73 8.36 17.39 -0.21
N GLU A 74 7.40 17.13 0.67
CA GLU A 74 7.31 17.80 1.97
C GLU A 74 8.45 17.41 2.92
N MET A 75 8.96 16.20 2.81
CA MET A 75 9.96 15.64 3.71
C MET A 75 11.34 15.48 3.07
N LYS A 76 11.56 16.08 1.92
CA LYS A 76 12.78 15.92 1.13
C LYS A 76 14.07 16.07 1.95
N ASP A 77 14.16 17.12 2.75
CA ASP A 77 15.37 17.39 3.54
C ASP A 77 15.65 16.26 4.55
N GLN A 78 14.60 15.73 5.16
CA GLN A 78 14.72 14.60 6.10
C GLN A 78 15.11 13.32 5.37
N MET A 79 14.57 13.10 4.17
CA MET A 79 14.84 11.91 3.38
C MET A 79 16.26 11.86 2.83
N MET A 80 16.94 13.01 2.77
CA MET A 80 18.34 13.09 2.33
C MET A 80 19.32 12.70 3.44
N GLU A 81 18.87 12.63 4.69
CA GLU A 81 19.71 12.15 5.77
C GLU A 81 19.84 10.63 5.72
N LYS A 82 21.05 10.14 5.98
CA LYS A 82 21.29 8.69 6.06
C LYS A 82 20.85 8.20 7.43
N VAL A 83 19.78 7.42 7.45
CA VAL A 83 19.26 6.80 8.67
C VAL A 83 19.32 5.30 8.50
N ALA A 84 20.03 4.62 9.40
CA ALA A 84 20.13 3.17 9.35
C ALA A 84 18.77 2.53 9.60
N ALA A 85 18.41 1.56 8.77
CA ALA A 85 17.20 0.77 8.94
C ALA A 85 17.51 -0.42 9.87
N THR A 86 16.55 -0.78 10.71
CA THR A 86 16.66 -1.95 11.57
C THR A 86 16.27 -3.22 10.80
N ASP A 87 16.72 -4.38 11.31
CA ASP A 87 16.31 -5.68 10.75
C ASP A 87 14.79 -5.87 10.80
N ASP A 88 14.15 -5.37 11.87
CA ASP A 88 12.70 -5.45 12.02
C ASP A 88 11.98 -4.59 10.97
N GLU A 89 12.51 -3.41 10.66
CA GLU A 89 11.97 -2.57 9.58
C GLU A 89 12.10 -3.26 8.23
N LEU A 90 13.24 -3.88 7.95
CA LEU A 90 13.47 -4.63 6.71
C LEU A 90 12.49 -5.79 6.58
N GLU A 91 12.28 -6.54 7.66
CA GLU A 91 11.32 -7.65 7.68
C GLU A 91 9.88 -7.16 7.46
N ALA A 92 9.51 -6.01 8.04
CA ALA A 92 8.20 -5.42 7.84
C ALA A 92 7.92 -5.13 6.36
N PHE A 93 8.91 -4.66 5.61
CA PHE A 93 8.77 -4.45 4.16
C PHE A 93 8.57 -5.76 3.41
N LYS A 94 9.27 -6.82 3.79
CA LYS A 94 9.05 -8.14 3.17
C LYS A 94 7.62 -8.62 3.36
N ILE A 95 7.10 -8.50 4.57
CA ILE A 95 5.74 -8.90 4.90
C ILE A 95 4.75 -8.03 4.13
N ALA A 96 4.96 -6.71 4.08
CA ALA A 96 4.12 -5.78 3.33
C ALA A 96 4.05 -6.16 1.85
N MET A 97 5.20 -6.43 1.23
CA MET A 97 5.27 -6.87 -0.16
C MET A 97 4.46 -8.15 -0.39
N GLN A 98 4.57 -9.11 0.51
CA GLN A 98 3.84 -10.38 0.39
C GLN A 98 2.33 -10.16 0.54
N MET A 99 1.90 -9.31 1.46
CA MET A 99 0.49 -8.97 1.66
C MET A 99 -0.12 -8.32 0.43
N GLU A 100 0.59 -7.36 -0.17
CA GLU A 100 0.13 -6.70 -1.40
C GLU A 100 0.05 -7.70 -2.56
N LYS A 101 1.04 -8.56 -2.70
CA LYS A 101 1.05 -9.59 -3.76
C LYS A 101 -0.13 -10.55 -3.62
N GLU A 102 -0.40 -11.01 -2.41
CA GLU A 102 -1.54 -11.90 -2.15
C GLU A 102 -2.86 -11.19 -2.43
N GLY A 103 -2.96 -9.92 -2.07
CA GLY A 103 -4.12 -9.09 -2.38
C GLY A 103 -4.37 -8.97 -3.88
N ILE A 104 -3.33 -8.67 -4.65
CA ILE A 104 -3.39 -8.57 -6.11
C ILE A 104 -3.92 -9.89 -6.72
N GLU A 105 -3.35 -11.00 -6.32
CA GLU A 105 -3.76 -12.32 -6.83
C GLU A 105 -5.21 -12.63 -6.48
N PHE A 106 -5.62 -12.31 -5.26
CA PHE A 106 -6.98 -12.53 -4.82
C PHE A 106 -7.99 -11.68 -5.60
N TYR A 107 -7.70 -10.39 -5.77
CA TYR A 107 -8.57 -9.50 -6.54
C TYR A 107 -8.64 -9.87 -8.02
N ARG A 108 -7.57 -10.42 -8.58
CA ARG A 108 -7.62 -10.96 -9.95
C ARG A 108 -8.60 -12.10 -10.08
N LYS A 109 -8.67 -12.97 -9.08
CA LYS A 109 -9.64 -14.08 -9.05
C LYS A 109 -11.07 -13.55 -8.94
N LEU A 110 -11.30 -12.54 -8.12
CA LEU A 110 -12.62 -11.92 -8.00
C LEU A 110 -13.03 -11.24 -9.30
N LEU A 111 -12.10 -10.55 -9.96
CA LEU A 111 -12.34 -9.91 -11.25
C LEU A 111 -12.73 -10.94 -12.31
N ALA A 112 -12.03 -12.05 -12.36
CA ALA A 112 -12.31 -13.12 -13.32
C ALA A 112 -13.66 -13.79 -13.07
N GLY A 113 -14.14 -13.78 -11.83
CA GLY A 113 -15.38 -14.46 -11.44
C GLY A 113 -16.64 -13.60 -11.45
N THR A 114 -16.53 -12.31 -11.68
CA THR A 114 -17.70 -11.42 -11.65
C THR A 114 -18.13 -11.00 -13.07
N GLU A 115 -19.42 -10.86 -13.27
CA GLU A 115 -20.01 -10.31 -14.51
C GLU A 115 -20.56 -8.89 -14.27
N ASN A 116 -20.58 -8.43 -13.04
CA ASN A 116 -21.07 -7.09 -12.68
C ASN A 116 -20.05 -6.03 -13.09
N GLU A 117 -20.46 -5.09 -13.92
CA GLU A 117 -19.56 -4.05 -14.44
C GLU A 117 -18.99 -3.12 -13.38
N LYS A 118 -19.77 -2.79 -12.35
CA LYS A 118 -19.31 -1.97 -11.23
C LYS A 118 -18.26 -2.69 -10.41
N GLU A 119 -18.47 -3.99 -10.15
CA GLU A 119 -17.49 -4.81 -9.44
C GLU A 119 -16.21 -4.98 -10.25
N LYS A 120 -16.32 -5.20 -11.56
CA LYS A 120 -15.14 -5.28 -12.45
C LYS A 120 -14.30 -4.01 -12.37
N ALA A 121 -14.93 -2.85 -12.50
CA ALA A 121 -14.25 -1.56 -12.43
C ALA A 121 -13.57 -1.37 -11.05
N PHE A 122 -14.23 -1.76 -9.99
CA PHE A 122 -13.69 -1.69 -8.65
C PHE A 122 -12.47 -2.60 -8.48
N PHE A 123 -12.57 -3.87 -8.87
CA PHE A 123 -11.46 -4.81 -8.74
C PHE A 123 -10.27 -4.41 -9.61
N GLU A 124 -10.50 -3.90 -10.82
CA GLU A 124 -9.43 -3.38 -11.67
C GLU A 124 -8.69 -2.21 -11.01
N LYS A 125 -9.43 -1.29 -10.38
CA LYS A 125 -8.84 -0.18 -9.66
C LYS A 125 -8.06 -0.66 -8.43
N LEU A 126 -8.61 -1.58 -7.66
CA LEU A 126 -7.92 -2.18 -6.51
C LEU A 126 -6.59 -2.80 -6.93
N ILE A 127 -6.59 -3.59 -8.00
CA ILE A 127 -5.38 -4.23 -8.51
C ILE A 127 -4.31 -3.19 -8.85
N ARG A 128 -4.70 -2.09 -9.52
CA ARG A 128 -3.75 -1.02 -9.85
C ARG A 128 -3.17 -0.36 -8.60
N GLU A 129 -4.00 -0.09 -7.60
CA GLU A 129 -3.55 0.55 -6.37
C GLU A 129 -2.67 -0.37 -5.53
N GLU A 130 -3.04 -1.65 -5.42
CA GLU A 130 -2.23 -2.64 -4.72
C GLU A 130 -0.87 -2.84 -5.39
N ARG A 131 -0.82 -2.81 -6.73
CA ARG A 131 0.45 -2.86 -7.47
C ARG A 131 1.32 -1.64 -7.18
N ALA A 132 0.73 -0.44 -7.10
CA ALA A 132 1.47 0.76 -6.74
C ALA A 132 2.06 0.65 -5.33
N HIS A 133 1.30 0.14 -4.38
CA HIS A 133 1.78 -0.12 -3.03
C HIS A 133 2.94 -1.12 -3.03
N TYR A 134 2.78 -2.23 -3.76
CA TYR A 134 3.82 -3.24 -3.90
C TYR A 134 5.12 -2.64 -4.43
N GLU A 135 5.05 -1.84 -5.49
CA GLU A 135 6.23 -1.22 -6.09
C GLU A 135 6.93 -0.25 -5.12
N ILE A 136 6.16 0.52 -4.36
CA ILE A 136 6.71 1.40 -3.33
C ILE A 136 7.48 0.59 -2.30
N PHE A 137 6.88 -0.46 -1.77
CA PHE A 137 7.51 -1.33 -0.78
C PHE A 137 8.73 -2.06 -1.35
N ALA A 138 8.61 -2.59 -2.56
CA ALA A 138 9.70 -3.33 -3.21
C ALA A 138 10.92 -2.45 -3.48
N ASN A 139 10.70 -1.25 -3.99
CA ASN A 139 11.78 -0.32 -4.27
C ASN A 139 12.45 0.14 -2.97
N THR A 140 11.67 0.45 -1.96
CA THR A 140 12.19 0.83 -0.65
C THR A 140 12.98 -0.31 -0.02
N TYR A 141 12.44 -1.53 -0.06
CA TYR A 141 13.13 -2.72 0.43
C TYR A 141 14.47 -2.93 -0.26
N SER A 142 14.49 -2.86 -1.59
CA SER A 142 15.74 -3.06 -2.35
C SER A 142 16.80 -2.05 -1.97
N PHE A 143 16.42 -0.79 -1.85
CA PHE A 143 17.37 0.24 -1.45
C PHE A 143 17.91 0.01 -0.04
N ILE A 144 17.02 -0.24 0.93
CA ILE A 144 17.43 -0.50 2.32
C ILE A 144 18.31 -1.74 2.40
N ASN A 145 17.95 -2.81 1.69
CA ASN A 145 18.72 -4.06 1.70
C ASN A 145 20.12 -3.88 1.13
N ASP A 146 20.26 -3.07 0.08
CA ASP A 146 21.54 -2.82 -0.57
C ASP A 146 22.44 -1.85 0.21
N THR A 147 21.87 -0.86 0.86
CA THR A 147 22.62 0.21 1.53
C THR A 147 22.65 0.09 3.05
N GLY A 148 21.71 -0.65 3.64
CA GLY A 148 21.52 -0.70 5.09
C GLY A 148 20.84 0.55 5.66
N ASN A 149 20.50 1.53 4.83
CA ASN A 149 19.89 2.80 5.24
C ASN A 149 18.56 3.02 4.52
N TRP A 150 17.73 3.90 5.08
CA TRP A 150 16.55 4.38 4.40
C TRP A 150 16.93 5.11 3.10
N PHE A 151 16.07 5.05 2.10
CA PHE A 151 16.33 5.62 0.78
C PHE A 151 16.64 7.11 0.84
N MET A 152 17.39 7.58 -0.17
CA MET A 152 17.65 8.99 -0.39
C MET A 152 16.96 9.44 -1.66
N TRP A 153 16.22 10.54 -1.58
CA TRP A 153 15.37 11.01 -2.68
C TRP A 153 16.12 11.23 -3.99
N GLU A 154 17.26 11.90 -3.93
CA GLU A 154 17.99 12.28 -5.14
C GLU A 154 18.75 11.11 -5.79
N GLU A 155 19.13 10.11 -5.01
CA GLU A 155 19.89 8.97 -5.51
C GLU A 155 18.99 7.84 -5.99
N HIS A 156 17.76 7.77 -5.50
CA HIS A 156 16.89 6.65 -5.78
C HIS A 156 15.43 7.08 -5.73
N SER A 157 14.83 7.30 -6.90
CA SER A 157 13.43 7.68 -6.97
C SER A 157 12.54 6.43 -7.00
N ILE A 158 11.79 6.22 -5.94
CA ILE A 158 10.85 5.10 -5.85
C ILE A 158 9.45 5.47 -6.34
N VAL A 159 9.25 6.72 -6.76
CA VAL A 159 7.94 7.22 -7.20
C VAL A 159 7.86 7.54 -8.68
N GLU A 160 8.93 7.35 -9.41
CA GLU A 160 8.91 7.44 -10.85
C GLU A 160 8.44 6.12 -11.44
N GLY A 161 7.32 6.15 -12.09
CA GLY A 161 6.72 5.00 -12.72
C GLY A 161 6.85 4.99 -14.21
#